data_6d484146b17f7f5a381bb960fccc2fea
#
_entry.id   6d484146b17f7f5a381bb960fccc2fea
#
_cell.length_a   1.000
_cell.length_b   1.000
_cell.length_c   1.000
_cell.angle_alpha   90.00
_cell.angle_beta   90.00
_cell.angle_gamma   90.00
#
_symmetry.space_group_name_H-M   'P 1'
#
loop_
_entity.id
_entity.type
_entity.pdbx_description
1 polymer ?
#
loop_
_entity_poly.entity_id
_entity_poly.type
_entity_poly.pdbx_seq_one_letter_code
_entity_poly.pdbx_strand_id
1 'polypeptide(L)' 'MSWTEKSNRLTKVFTLKSFDEIMVNLVQLAKVANAQQHHPDFAVENYNTITFYLWTHDEGKVTEKDHDLAKEIDQLFNS' A
#
# COMPACT_ATOMS: atom_id res chain seq x y z
N MET A 1 -9.67 -1.58 9.61
CA MET A 1 -8.51 -0.90 10.19
C MET A 1 -8.13 0.30 9.35
N SER A 2 -7.70 1.34 9.99
CA SER A 2 -7.35 2.58 9.31
C SER A 2 -5.86 2.68 9.09
N TRP A 3 -5.48 3.55 8.16
CA TRP A 3 -4.08 3.88 7.98
C TRP A 3 -3.61 4.72 9.16
N THR A 4 -2.36 4.50 9.57
CA THR A 4 -1.74 5.25 10.65
C THR A 4 -0.64 6.12 10.06
N GLU A 5 -0.65 7.40 10.38
CA GLU A 5 0.43 8.29 9.94
C GLU A 5 1.46 8.38 11.06
N LYS A 6 2.69 7.98 10.75
CA LYS A 6 3.78 7.97 11.70
C LYS A 6 5.09 8.19 10.96
N SER A 7 5.94 9.05 11.48
CA SER A 7 7.24 9.36 10.89
C SER A 7 7.10 9.79 9.42
N ASN A 8 6.08 10.58 9.14
CA ASN A 8 5.81 11.13 7.81
C ASN A 8 5.48 10.06 6.79
N ARG A 9 4.89 8.95 7.21
CA ARG A 9 4.44 7.88 6.32
C ARG A 9 3.09 7.35 6.78
N LEU A 10 2.26 6.95 5.81
CA LEU A 10 1.04 6.21 6.10
C LEU A 10 1.39 4.73 6.13
N THR A 11 0.98 4.04 7.16
CA THR A 11 1.30 2.62 7.35
C THR A 11 0.03 1.83 7.62
N LYS A 12 -0.06 0.66 6.99
CA LYS A 12 -1.17 -0.26 7.25
C LYS A 12 -0.72 -1.68 6.97
N VAL A 13 -1.19 -2.61 7.78
CA VAL A 13 -0.88 -4.04 7.66
C VAL A 13 -2.14 -4.77 7.21
N PHE A 14 -1.99 -5.67 6.24
CA PHE A 14 -3.07 -6.54 5.80
C PHE A 14 -2.64 -7.98 5.94
N THR A 15 -3.55 -8.84 6.40
CA THR A 15 -3.32 -10.28 6.47
C THR A 15 -4.29 -10.94 5.50
N LEU A 16 -3.76 -11.67 4.52
CA LEU A 16 -4.56 -12.32 3.51
C LEU A 16 -4.59 -13.82 3.74
N LYS A 17 -5.32 -14.54 2.89
CA LYS A 17 -5.45 -15.99 3.04
C LYS A 17 -4.21 -16.74 2.58
N SER A 18 -3.50 -16.20 1.57
CA SER A 18 -2.39 -16.91 0.96
C SER A 18 -1.38 -15.95 0.38
N PHE A 19 -0.21 -16.46 0.10
CA PHE A 19 0.84 -15.72 -0.59
C PHE A 19 0.40 -15.37 -2.02
N ASP A 20 -0.27 -16.31 -2.68
CA ASP A 20 -0.75 -16.10 -4.04
C ASP A 20 -1.72 -14.93 -4.11
N GLU A 21 -2.59 -14.79 -3.12
CA GLU A 21 -3.54 -13.68 -3.09
C GLU A 21 -2.83 -12.33 -3.02
N ILE A 22 -1.76 -12.27 -2.22
CA ILE A 22 -0.94 -11.05 -2.13
C ILE A 22 -0.36 -10.73 -3.51
N MET A 23 0.20 -11.74 -4.18
CA MET A 23 0.87 -11.51 -5.47
C MET A 23 -0.12 -11.05 -6.53
N VAL A 24 -1.30 -11.65 -6.59
CA VAL A 24 -2.33 -11.25 -7.56
C VAL A 24 -2.73 -9.79 -7.31
N ASN A 25 -2.93 -9.43 -6.05
CA ASN A 25 -3.32 -8.06 -5.72
C ASN A 25 -2.20 -7.06 -6.00
N LEU A 26 -0.94 -7.47 -5.80
CA LEU A 26 0.19 -6.61 -6.12
C LEU A 26 0.30 -6.32 -7.61
N VAL A 27 -0.01 -7.29 -8.45
CA VAL A 27 -0.01 -7.07 -9.90
C VAL A 27 -1.07 -6.02 -10.26
N GLN A 28 -2.25 -6.08 -9.66
CA GLN A 28 -3.30 -5.09 -9.88
C GLN A 28 -2.86 -3.72 -9.37
N LEU A 29 -2.24 -3.69 -8.19
CA LEU A 29 -1.75 -2.45 -7.61
C LEU A 29 -0.68 -1.80 -8.48
N ALA A 30 0.18 -2.61 -9.11
CA ALA A 30 1.22 -2.08 -9.98
C ALA A 30 0.62 -1.23 -11.11
N LYS A 31 -0.52 -1.66 -11.66
CA LYS A 31 -1.19 -0.91 -12.72
C LYS A 31 -1.66 0.45 -12.21
N VAL A 32 -2.24 0.48 -11.02
CA VAL A 32 -2.72 1.72 -10.40
C VAL A 32 -1.55 2.65 -10.08
N ALA A 33 -0.51 2.11 -9.45
CA ALA A 33 0.64 2.90 -9.06
C ALA A 33 1.33 3.51 -10.27
N ASN A 34 1.46 2.73 -11.35
CA ASN A 34 2.07 3.23 -12.58
C ASN A 34 1.21 4.33 -13.21
N ALA A 35 -0.11 4.17 -13.19
CA ALA A 35 -1.01 5.17 -13.75
C ALA A 35 -0.94 6.48 -12.96
N GLN A 36 -0.83 6.39 -11.65
CA GLN A 36 -0.73 7.56 -10.77
C GLN A 36 0.68 8.11 -10.70
N GLN A 37 1.67 7.36 -11.18
CA GLN A 37 3.09 7.68 -11.06
C GLN A 37 3.48 7.92 -9.61
N HIS A 38 2.93 7.09 -8.71
CA HIS A 38 3.19 7.17 -7.29
C HIS A 38 3.19 5.75 -6.74
N HIS A 39 4.33 5.30 -6.23
CA HIS A 39 4.55 3.90 -5.89
C HIS A 39 4.68 3.71 -4.38
N PRO A 40 4.09 2.65 -3.85
CA PRO A 40 4.19 2.36 -2.42
C PRO A 40 5.49 1.63 -2.11
N ASP A 41 5.94 1.78 -0.87
CA ASP A 41 6.90 0.84 -0.30
C ASP A 41 6.10 -0.24 0.40
N PHE A 42 6.60 -1.45 0.44
CA PHE A 42 5.91 -2.52 1.16
C PHE A 42 6.85 -3.65 1.51
N ALA A 43 6.43 -4.47 2.46
CA ALA A 43 7.15 -5.67 2.84
C ALA A 43 6.14 -6.80 3.03
N VAL A 44 6.48 -7.98 2.52
CA VAL A 44 5.68 -9.17 2.71
C VAL A 44 6.41 -10.06 3.70
N GLU A 45 5.72 -10.49 4.75
CA GLU A 45 6.30 -11.30 5.79
C GLU A 45 5.36 -12.43 6.14
N ASN A 46 5.90 -13.53 6.62
CA ASN A 46 5.09 -14.63 7.10
C ASN A 46 4.12 -15.12 6.02
N TYR A 47 4.54 -15.07 4.78
CA TYR A 47 3.85 -15.47 3.54
C TYR A 47 2.50 -14.78 3.29
N ASN A 48 1.76 -14.41 4.30
CA ASN A 48 0.40 -13.89 4.12
C ASN A 48 0.17 -12.48 4.68
N THR A 49 1.21 -11.83 5.16
CA THR A 49 1.10 -10.50 5.77
C THR A 49 1.86 -9.49 4.94
N ILE A 50 1.20 -8.39 4.58
CA ILE A 50 1.84 -7.32 3.83
C ILE A 50 1.65 -6.01 4.56
N THR A 51 2.74 -5.24 4.68
CA THR A 51 2.71 -3.92 5.30
C THR A 51 3.05 -2.90 4.23
N PHE A 52 2.24 -1.86 4.13
CA PHE A 52 2.49 -0.77 3.21
C PHE A 52 2.97 0.47 3.94
N TYR A 53 3.86 1.21 3.28
CA TYR A 53 4.38 2.49 3.76
C TYR A 53 4.26 3.48 2.62
N LEU A 54 3.45 4.51 2.79
CA LEU A 54 3.18 5.47 1.72
C LEU A 54 3.68 6.86 2.12
N TRP A 55 4.45 7.46 1.24
CA TRP A 55 4.92 8.82 1.44
C TRP A 55 5.36 9.39 0.10
N THR A 56 5.34 10.70 -0.02
CA THR A 56 5.73 11.36 -1.26
C THR A 56 7.21 11.73 -1.14
N HIS A 57 8.05 11.02 -1.88
CA HIS A 57 9.51 11.11 -1.73
C HIS A 57 10.01 12.53 -2.00
N ASP A 58 9.49 13.19 -3.01
CA ASP A 58 9.91 14.55 -3.36
C ASP A 58 9.61 15.56 -2.26
N GLU A 59 8.55 15.32 -1.49
CA GLU A 59 8.12 16.20 -0.41
C GLU A 59 8.65 15.79 0.95
N GLY A 60 9.07 14.52 1.08
CA GLY A 60 9.53 13.99 2.35
C GLY A 60 8.42 13.84 3.38
N LYS A 61 7.18 13.72 2.93
CA LYS A 61 6.03 13.64 3.83
C LYS A 61 4.82 13.06 3.10
N VAL A 62 3.76 12.78 3.87
CA VAL A 62 2.49 12.33 3.32
C VAL A 62 1.80 13.49 2.62
N THR A 63 1.26 13.24 1.44
CA THR A 63 0.49 14.21 0.67
C THR A 63 -0.80 13.57 0.18
N GLU A 64 -1.58 14.34 -0.57
CA GLU A 64 -2.82 13.87 -1.19
C GLU A 64 -2.60 12.63 -2.05
N LYS A 65 -1.44 12.54 -2.70
CA LYS A 65 -1.10 11.38 -3.53
C LYS A 65 -1.12 10.09 -2.72
N ASP A 66 -0.65 10.16 -1.48
CA ASP A 66 -0.60 8.99 -0.61
C ASP A 66 -1.99 8.59 -0.15
N HIS A 67 -2.84 9.56 0.15
CA HIS A 67 -4.23 9.27 0.54
C HIS A 67 -4.99 8.64 -0.62
N ASP A 68 -4.77 9.12 -1.84
CA ASP A 68 -5.41 8.54 -3.02
C ASP A 68 -4.95 7.10 -3.24
N LEU A 69 -3.66 6.85 -3.10
CA LEU A 69 -3.12 5.51 -3.27
C LEU A 69 -3.63 4.57 -2.16
N ALA A 70 -3.73 5.08 -0.94
CA ALA A 70 -4.25 4.30 0.19
C ALA A 70 -5.66 3.79 -0.09
N LYS A 71 -6.51 4.61 -0.70
CA LYS A 71 -7.86 4.19 -1.05
C LYS A 71 -7.85 3.04 -2.05
N GLU A 72 -6.97 3.10 -3.03
CA GLU A 72 -6.85 2.05 -4.02
C GLU A 72 -6.34 0.75 -3.39
N ILE A 73 -5.38 0.86 -2.49
CA ILE A 73 -4.86 -0.30 -1.78
C ILE A 73 -5.95 -0.94 -0.94
N ASP A 74 -6.75 -0.13 -0.25
CA ASP A 74 -7.86 -0.65 0.55
C ASP A 74 -8.84 -1.44 -0.31
N GLN A 75 -9.14 -0.98 -1.51
CA GLN A 75 -10.06 -1.67 -2.39
C GLN A 75 -9.51 -3.02 -2.85
N LEU A 76 -8.20 -3.09 -3.05
CA LEU A 76 -7.58 -4.32 -3.55
C LEU A 76 -7.31 -5.34 -2.44
N PHE A 77 -6.94 -4.88 -1.26
CA PHE A 77 -6.48 -5.77 -0.18
C PHE A 77 -7.50 -5.99 0.93
N ASN A 78 -8.51 -5.16 0.98
CA ASN A 78 -9.54 -5.25 2.01
C ASN A 78 -10.73 -5.97 1.43
N SER A 79 -10.75 -7.24 1.55
CA SER A 79 -11.86 -8.02 1.00
C SER A 79 -12.93 -8.32 2.06
#